data_23ed8634c481c29aa1d1339d6a46acd6
#
_entry.id   23ed8634c481c29aa1d1339d6a46acd6
#
_cell.length_a   1.000
_cell.length_b   1.000
_cell.length_c   1.000
_cell.angle_alpha   90.00
_cell.angle_beta   90.00
_cell.angle_gamma   90.00
#
_symmetry.space_group_name_H-M   'P 1'
#
loop_
_entity.id
_entity.type
_entity.pdbx_description
1 polymer ?
#
loop_
_entity_poly.entity_id
_entity_poly.type
_entity_poly.pdbx_seq_one_letter_code
_entity_poly.pdbx_strand_id
1 'polypeptide(L)'
;IMQRKLSVLMLSVLATVITAPLAVVHAASQTTVSQAQNQSNPFKTEELEQLVAPIALYPDALMAQVLMASTYPLEIVSAARWSKANPNVKDKELDRAMQQQSWDASVKSLTAFPQVLQMMNDKLDWTQKLGDAFLAQQVDVMDATQRLRAKAQAEGNLKSGKEQVIRVE
;
A
#
# COMPACT_ATOMS: atom_id res chain seq x y z
N ILE A 1 -22.09 -59.67 6.53
CA ILE A 1 -21.87 -61.04 7.07
C ILE A 1 -20.70 -60.95 8.04
N MET A 2 -21.10 -61.22 9.29
CA MET A 2 -20.38 -61.88 10.37
C MET A 2 -19.16 -61.14 10.95
N GLN A 3 -19.37 -60.58 12.17
CA GLN A 3 -19.33 -61.24 13.47
C GLN A 3 -17.91 -61.79 13.76
N ARG A 4 -17.29 -61.51 14.82
CA ARG A 4 -17.42 -61.78 16.24
C ARG A 4 -16.12 -61.46 16.93
N LYS A 5 -16.13 -60.76 18.01
CA LYS A 5 -16.28 -61.15 19.44
C LYS A 5 -14.93 -61.20 20.16
N LEU A 6 -14.88 -60.46 21.23
CA LEU A 6 -14.75 -60.77 22.66
C LEU A 6 -13.40 -61.40 23.04
N SER A 7 -12.72 -61.01 24.07
CA SER A 7 -12.99 -61.07 25.51
C SER A 7 -11.71 -60.67 26.25
N VAL A 8 -11.71 -59.85 27.22
CA VAL A 8 -12.04 -60.03 28.63
C VAL A 8 -10.83 -60.40 29.53
N LEU A 9 -10.70 -59.62 30.59
CA LEU A 9 -10.25 -59.87 31.96
C LEU A 9 -8.73 -60.07 32.19
N MET A 10 -8.10 -59.51 33.21
CA MET A 10 -8.30 -59.39 34.65
C MET A 10 -7.13 -58.63 35.23
N LEU A 11 -7.34 -57.74 36.10
CA LEU A 11 -7.35 -57.71 37.55
C LEU A 11 -5.96 -57.86 38.22
N SER A 12 -5.58 -56.88 38.99
CA SER A 12 -5.07 -56.92 40.37
C SER A 12 -4.15 -55.70 40.65
N VAL A 13 -4.59 -54.80 41.46
CA VAL A 13 -4.52 -54.65 42.93
C VAL A 13 -3.21 -54.04 43.44
N LEU A 14 -3.39 -52.86 44.03
CA LEU A 14 -2.83 -52.35 45.28
C LEU A 14 -1.36 -51.94 45.33
N ALA A 15 -1.13 -50.63 45.48
CA ALA A 15 -0.43 -50.10 46.65
C ALA A 15 -0.43 -48.55 46.65
N THR A 16 -1.06 -48.01 47.63
CA THR A 16 -1.04 -46.64 48.10
C THR A 16 0.35 -46.22 48.54
N VAL A 17 0.85 -45.10 47.99
CA VAL A 17 1.80 -44.25 48.71
C VAL A 17 1.40 -42.81 48.45
N ILE A 18 0.90 -42.16 49.49
CA ILE A 18 0.66 -40.73 49.60
C ILE A 18 2.02 -40.05 49.78
N THR A 19 2.46 -39.30 48.83
CA THR A 19 3.46 -38.24 49.06
C THR A 19 2.99 -37.00 48.36
N ALA A 20 2.68 -35.98 49.14
CA ALA A 20 2.37 -34.64 48.63
C ALA A 20 3.55 -34.02 47.92
N PRO A 21 3.40 -33.50 46.69
CA PRO A 21 4.40 -32.65 46.14
C PRO A 21 4.06 -31.18 46.44
N LEU A 22 5.07 -30.46 46.89
CA LEU A 22 5.11 -29.02 46.93
C LEU A 22 4.65 -28.44 45.59
N ALA A 23 3.66 -27.60 45.65
CA ALA A 23 3.26 -26.73 44.55
C ALA A 23 4.40 -25.77 44.27
N VAL A 24 5.24 -26.10 43.30
CA VAL A 24 6.09 -25.11 42.63
C VAL A 24 5.20 -24.34 41.70
N VAL A 25 4.75 -23.18 42.18
CA VAL A 25 4.15 -22.17 41.34
C VAL A 25 5.24 -21.68 40.39
N HIS A 26 5.29 -22.26 39.22
CA HIS A 26 5.98 -21.64 38.10
C HIS A 26 5.15 -20.45 37.65
N ALA A 27 5.50 -19.26 38.17
CA ALA A 27 5.15 -18.02 37.56
C ALA A 27 5.82 -18.04 36.17
N ALA A 28 5.07 -18.50 35.17
CA ALA A 28 5.42 -18.28 33.78
C ALA A 28 5.41 -16.77 33.57
N SER A 29 6.57 -16.14 33.67
CA SER A 29 6.82 -14.82 33.13
C SER A 29 6.53 -14.91 31.64
N GLN A 30 5.31 -14.53 31.28
CA GLN A 30 4.99 -14.22 29.90
C GLN A 30 5.81 -12.99 29.54
N THR A 31 7.03 -13.21 29.12
CA THR A 31 7.78 -12.22 28.36
C THR A 31 6.97 -12.01 27.11
N THR A 32 6.12 -11.01 27.12
CA THR A 32 5.52 -10.42 25.93
C THR A 32 6.71 -9.93 25.11
N VAL A 33 7.20 -10.80 24.22
CA VAL A 33 8.10 -10.39 23.16
C VAL A 33 7.23 -9.50 22.28
N SER A 34 7.19 -8.22 22.60
CA SER A 34 6.81 -7.17 21.68
C SER A 34 7.87 -7.25 20.57
N GLN A 35 7.60 -8.11 19.58
CA GLN A 35 8.26 -7.98 18.30
C GLN A 35 7.78 -6.66 17.73
N ALA A 36 8.42 -5.58 18.16
CA ALA A 36 8.55 -4.41 17.33
C ALA A 36 9.18 -4.97 16.04
N GLN A 37 8.33 -5.23 15.04
CA GLN A 37 8.76 -5.42 13.69
C GLN A 37 9.50 -4.15 13.33
N ASN A 38 10.80 -4.20 13.46
CA ASN A 38 11.73 -3.25 12.89
C ASN A 38 11.67 -3.51 11.37
N GLN A 39 10.52 -3.20 10.75
CA GLN A 39 10.44 -2.97 9.33
C GLN A 39 11.27 -1.71 9.14
N SER A 40 12.55 -1.90 8.79
CA SER A 40 13.37 -0.80 8.33
C SER A 40 12.65 -0.26 7.09
N ASN A 41 11.92 0.83 7.28
CA ASN A 41 11.25 1.53 6.20
C ASN A 41 12.32 1.86 5.15
N PRO A 42 12.21 1.36 3.92
CA PRO A 42 13.25 1.54 2.89
C PRO A 42 13.46 3.01 2.53
N PHE A 43 12.46 3.87 2.78
CA PHE A 43 12.51 5.31 2.53
C PHE A 43 12.35 6.10 3.83
N LYS A 44 13.17 7.13 4.00
CA LYS A 44 13.05 8.07 5.12
C LYS A 44 11.91 9.06 4.87
N THR A 45 11.43 9.67 5.94
CA THR A 45 10.34 10.67 5.86
C THR A 45 10.65 11.80 4.90
N GLU A 46 11.87 12.32 4.92
CA GLU A 46 12.31 13.42 4.05
C GLU A 46 12.41 12.99 2.59
N GLU A 47 12.80 11.73 2.33
CA GLU A 47 12.83 11.17 0.98
C GLU A 47 11.42 11.02 0.41
N LEU A 48 10.46 10.56 1.25
CA LEU A 48 9.06 10.47 0.85
C LEU A 48 8.48 11.86 0.55
N GLU A 49 8.76 12.88 1.38
CA GLU A 49 8.32 14.24 1.11
C GLU A 49 8.88 14.77 -0.23
N GLN A 50 10.16 14.48 -0.53
CA GLN A 50 10.75 14.85 -1.82
C GLN A 50 10.10 14.11 -3.00
N LEU A 51 9.79 12.82 -2.83
CA LEU A 51 9.15 12.02 -3.87
C LEU A 51 7.74 12.52 -4.19
N VAL A 52 6.94 12.83 -3.17
CA VAL A 52 5.55 13.27 -3.38
C VAL A 52 5.40 14.75 -3.68
N ALA A 53 6.44 15.58 -3.44
CA ALA A 53 6.36 17.03 -3.62
C ALA A 53 5.79 17.47 -4.99
N PRO A 54 6.16 16.86 -6.13
CA PRO A 54 5.62 17.25 -7.44
C PRO A 54 4.12 17.05 -7.59
N ILE A 55 3.51 16.16 -6.78
CA ILE A 55 2.10 15.75 -6.91
C ILE A 55 1.26 16.05 -5.66
N ALA A 56 1.89 16.45 -4.55
CA ALA A 56 1.21 16.64 -3.27
C ALA A 56 0.01 17.60 -3.34
N LEU A 57 0.07 18.60 -4.23
CA LEU A 57 -0.99 19.60 -4.39
C LEU A 57 -2.01 19.24 -5.48
N TYR A 58 -1.92 18.07 -6.07
CA TYR A 58 -2.95 17.60 -7.00
C TYR A 58 -4.25 17.24 -6.25
N PRO A 59 -5.42 17.32 -6.92
CA PRO A 59 -6.67 16.78 -6.40
C PRO A 59 -6.50 15.31 -5.98
N ASP A 60 -7.21 14.90 -4.91
CA ASP A 60 -7.03 13.56 -4.32
C ASP A 60 -7.22 12.43 -5.34
N ALA A 61 -8.23 12.56 -6.21
CA ALA A 61 -8.51 11.57 -7.25
C ALA A 61 -7.35 11.44 -8.24
N LEU A 62 -6.75 12.55 -8.68
CA LEU A 62 -5.62 12.54 -9.61
C LEU A 62 -4.37 12.01 -8.94
N MET A 63 -4.09 12.45 -7.70
CA MET A 63 -2.94 11.96 -6.93
C MET A 63 -3.00 10.43 -6.75
N ALA A 64 -4.16 9.89 -6.39
CA ALA A 64 -4.35 8.45 -6.25
C ALA A 64 -4.04 7.71 -7.56
N GLN A 65 -4.49 8.24 -8.71
CA GLN A 65 -4.17 7.65 -10.02
C GLN A 65 -2.67 7.70 -10.31
N VAL A 66 -1.99 8.80 -10.00
CA VAL A 66 -0.53 8.92 -10.19
C VAL A 66 0.22 7.91 -9.33
N LEU A 67 -0.14 7.77 -8.05
CA LEU A 67 0.48 6.80 -7.14
C LEU A 67 0.29 5.36 -7.62
N MET A 68 -0.93 4.99 -8.00
CA MET A 68 -1.20 3.66 -8.56
C MET A 68 -0.45 3.43 -9.86
N ALA A 69 -0.53 4.36 -10.81
CA ALA A 69 0.11 4.25 -12.12
C ALA A 69 1.64 4.18 -12.02
N SER A 70 2.26 4.80 -11.01
CA SER A 70 3.71 4.74 -10.79
C SER A 70 4.24 3.32 -10.56
N THR A 71 3.38 2.39 -10.16
CA THR A 71 3.71 0.97 -10.00
C THR A 71 3.78 0.21 -11.34
N TYR A 72 3.39 0.87 -12.46
CA TYR A 72 3.40 0.33 -13.82
C TYR A 72 4.26 1.19 -14.78
N PRO A 73 5.56 1.37 -14.52
CA PRO A 73 6.40 2.33 -15.24
C PRO A 73 6.49 2.06 -16.75
N LEU A 74 6.47 0.80 -17.18
CA LEU A 74 6.49 0.46 -18.61
C LEU A 74 5.19 0.83 -19.32
N GLU A 75 4.07 0.75 -18.61
CA GLU A 75 2.78 1.17 -19.16
C GLU A 75 2.71 2.69 -19.26
N ILE A 76 3.28 3.44 -18.31
CA ILE A 76 3.42 4.90 -18.39
C ILE A 76 4.14 5.30 -19.66
N VAL A 77 5.27 4.66 -19.97
CA VAL A 77 6.01 4.93 -21.23
C VAL A 77 5.15 4.67 -22.46
N SER A 78 4.43 3.55 -22.45
CA SER A 78 3.57 3.15 -23.58
C SER A 78 2.40 4.11 -23.76
N ALA A 79 1.75 4.48 -22.65
CA ALA A 79 0.61 5.41 -22.63
C ALA A 79 1.02 6.83 -23.02
N ALA A 80 2.20 7.31 -22.58
CA ALA A 80 2.73 8.62 -22.96
C ALA A 80 3.02 8.69 -24.46
N ARG A 81 3.59 7.63 -25.05
CA ARG A 81 3.81 7.52 -26.50
C ARG A 81 2.48 7.52 -27.26
N TRP A 82 1.51 6.74 -26.79
CA TRP A 82 0.18 6.70 -27.39
C TRP A 82 -0.50 8.08 -27.33
N SER A 83 -0.50 8.73 -26.18
CA SER A 83 -1.08 10.06 -25.98
C SER A 83 -0.45 11.10 -26.91
N LYS A 84 0.90 11.07 -27.07
CA LYS A 84 1.62 11.95 -27.99
C LYS A 84 1.27 11.72 -29.45
N ALA A 85 1.01 10.45 -29.83
CA ALA A 85 0.60 10.09 -31.18
C ALA A 85 -0.87 10.41 -31.48
N ASN A 86 -1.70 10.58 -30.44
CA ASN A 86 -3.15 10.79 -30.55
C ASN A 86 -3.63 12.07 -29.82
N PRO A 87 -3.07 13.27 -30.11
CA PRO A 87 -3.31 14.47 -29.32
C PRO A 87 -4.76 15.00 -29.39
N ASN A 88 -5.50 14.59 -30.41
CA ASN A 88 -6.88 15.03 -30.66
C ASN A 88 -7.93 14.06 -30.13
N VAL A 89 -7.55 12.88 -29.67
CA VAL A 89 -8.48 11.89 -29.12
C VAL A 89 -8.86 12.28 -27.68
N LYS A 90 -10.14 12.56 -27.45
CA LYS A 90 -10.66 13.08 -26.17
C LYS A 90 -12.03 12.48 -25.85
N ASP A 91 -12.48 12.69 -24.63
CA ASP A 91 -13.82 12.35 -24.17
C ASP A 91 -14.21 10.90 -24.50
N LYS A 92 -15.37 10.68 -25.07
CA LYS A 92 -15.90 9.34 -25.42
C LYS A 92 -15.02 8.56 -26.40
N GLU A 93 -14.28 9.26 -27.25
CA GLU A 93 -13.35 8.61 -28.18
C GLU A 93 -12.12 8.10 -27.40
N LEU A 94 -11.61 8.87 -26.44
CA LEU A 94 -10.55 8.44 -25.54
C LEU A 94 -10.98 7.21 -24.72
N ASP A 95 -12.20 7.25 -24.15
CA ASP A 95 -12.73 6.12 -23.37
C ASP A 95 -12.77 4.83 -24.22
N ARG A 96 -13.25 4.92 -25.47
CA ARG A 96 -13.26 3.77 -26.38
C ARG A 96 -11.86 3.27 -26.72
N ALA A 97 -10.92 4.19 -26.96
CA ALA A 97 -9.52 3.84 -27.24
C ALA A 97 -8.88 3.16 -26.05
N MET A 98 -9.17 3.61 -24.81
CA MET A 98 -8.64 3.01 -23.58
C MET A 98 -9.21 1.64 -23.27
N GLN A 99 -10.42 1.33 -23.71
CA GLN A 99 -10.98 -0.03 -23.62
C GLN A 99 -10.17 -1.05 -24.44
N GLN A 100 -9.49 -0.63 -25.49
CA GLN A 100 -8.67 -1.49 -26.34
C GLN A 100 -7.24 -1.69 -25.80
N GLN A 101 -6.84 -0.92 -24.79
CA GLN A 101 -5.52 -1.04 -24.18
C GLN A 101 -5.54 -2.09 -23.06
N SER A 102 -4.42 -2.79 -22.89
CA SER A 102 -4.25 -3.77 -21.80
C SER A 102 -3.68 -3.17 -20.52
N TRP A 103 -3.47 -1.84 -20.47
CA TRP A 103 -2.87 -1.14 -19.36
C TRP A 103 -3.76 -1.17 -18.10
N ASP A 104 -3.14 -0.95 -16.94
CA ASP A 104 -3.86 -0.76 -15.68
C ASP A 104 -4.85 0.40 -15.76
N ALA A 105 -5.92 0.33 -14.99
CA ALA A 105 -6.97 1.35 -14.96
C ALA A 105 -6.44 2.74 -14.58
N SER A 106 -5.45 2.80 -13.67
CA SER A 106 -4.83 4.05 -13.27
C SER A 106 -4.05 4.69 -14.41
N VAL A 107 -3.29 3.90 -15.18
CA VAL A 107 -2.55 4.38 -16.35
C VAL A 107 -3.52 4.87 -17.44
N LYS A 108 -4.58 4.11 -17.71
CA LYS A 108 -5.66 4.54 -18.64
C LYS A 108 -6.27 5.88 -18.24
N SER A 109 -6.57 6.05 -16.95
CA SER A 109 -7.15 7.30 -16.43
C SER A 109 -6.21 8.50 -16.62
N LEU A 110 -4.89 8.30 -16.52
CA LEU A 110 -3.92 9.37 -16.73
C LEU A 110 -3.82 9.84 -18.19
N THR A 111 -4.34 9.11 -19.16
CA THR A 111 -4.39 9.58 -20.56
C THR A 111 -5.29 10.81 -20.73
N ALA A 112 -6.25 11.03 -19.83
CA ALA A 112 -7.03 12.26 -19.75
C ALA A 112 -6.21 13.47 -19.23
N PHE A 113 -5.02 13.22 -18.66
CA PHE A 113 -4.10 14.22 -18.13
C PHE A 113 -2.73 14.10 -18.80
N PRO A 114 -2.63 14.39 -20.11
CA PRO A 114 -1.42 14.11 -20.89
C PRO A 114 -0.16 14.82 -20.36
N GLN A 115 -0.30 15.97 -19.71
CA GLN A 115 0.82 16.69 -19.11
C GLN A 115 1.39 15.92 -17.89
N VAL A 116 0.54 15.32 -17.06
CA VAL A 116 0.96 14.50 -15.91
C VAL A 116 1.64 13.24 -16.41
N LEU A 117 1.02 12.57 -17.37
CA LEU A 117 1.55 11.36 -18.00
C LEU A 117 2.92 11.61 -18.64
N GLN A 118 3.08 12.74 -19.35
CA GLN A 118 4.35 13.13 -19.95
C GLN A 118 5.42 13.41 -18.88
N MET A 119 5.07 14.12 -17.81
CA MET A 119 5.98 14.39 -16.67
C MET A 119 6.48 13.09 -16.04
N MET A 120 5.59 12.09 -15.85
CA MET A 120 5.96 10.78 -15.32
C MET A 120 6.88 10.02 -16.28
N ASN A 121 6.63 10.10 -17.59
CA ASN A 121 7.50 9.51 -18.61
C ASN A 121 8.87 10.16 -18.67
N ASP A 122 8.93 11.49 -18.61
CA ASP A 122 10.20 12.25 -18.71
C ASP A 122 11.06 12.07 -17.46
N LYS A 123 10.44 11.75 -16.31
CA LYS A 123 11.10 11.51 -15.03
C LYS A 123 10.91 10.04 -14.60
N LEU A 124 11.27 9.11 -15.47
CA LEU A 124 10.96 7.68 -15.25
C LEU A 124 11.60 7.12 -13.99
N ASP A 125 12.83 7.54 -13.65
CA ASP A 125 13.50 7.13 -12.40
C ASP A 125 12.73 7.60 -11.16
N TRP A 126 12.21 8.82 -11.20
CA TRP A 126 11.33 9.34 -10.15
C TRP A 126 10.01 8.55 -10.09
N THR A 127 9.41 8.25 -11.23
CA THR A 127 8.18 7.46 -11.33
C THR A 127 8.36 6.07 -10.73
N GLN A 128 9.46 5.39 -11.03
CA GLN A 128 9.78 4.09 -10.45
C GLN A 128 9.96 4.17 -8.94
N LYS A 129 10.77 5.13 -8.44
CA LYS A 129 10.96 5.31 -7.00
C LYS A 129 9.66 5.63 -6.27
N LEU A 130 8.77 6.42 -6.87
CA LEU A 130 7.46 6.72 -6.32
C LEU A 130 6.61 5.45 -6.21
N GLY A 131 6.62 4.61 -7.24
CA GLY A 131 5.94 3.32 -7.23
C GLY A 131 6.48 2.37 -6.18
N ASP A 132 7.81 2.26 -6.06
CA ASP A 132 8.47 1.45 -5.03
C ASP A 132 8.12 1.92 -3.62
N ALA A 133 8.14 3.24 -3.38
CA ALA A 133 7.75 3.83 -2.10
C ALA A 133 6.27 3.56 -1.79
N PHE A 134 5.39 3.70 -2.77
CA PHE A 134 3.96 3.47 -2.59
C PHE A 134 3.65 2.00 -2.28
N LEU A 135 4.33 1.05 -2.93
CA LEU A 135 4.18 -0.38 -2.65
C LEU A 135 4.74 -0.77 -1.28
N ALA A 136 5.86 -0.19 -0.87
CA ALA A 136 6.52 -0.54 0.38
C ALA A 136 5.92 0.16 1.61
N GLN A 137 5.49 1.43 1.47
CA GLN A 137 5.18 2.34 2.59
C GLN A 137 3.98 3.24 2.26
N GLN A 138 2.87 2.66 1.82
CA GLN A 138 1.68 3.42 1.37
C GLN A 138 1.21 4.45 2.41
N VAL A 139 1.16 4.08 3.69
CA VAL A 139 0.73 4.97 4.77
C VAL A 139 1.67 6.16 4.89
N ASP A 140 2.97 5.91 4.93
CA ASP A 140 3.99 6.96 5.07
C ASP A 140 4.00 7.92 3.87
N VAL A 141 3.74 7.40 2.64
CA VAL A 141 3.58 8.21 1.42
C VAL A 141 2.38 9.15 1.55
N MET A 142 1.25 8.64 2.06
CA MET A 142 0.06 9.47 2.28
C MET A 142 0.29 10.52 3.38
N ASP A 143 0.96 10.16 4.47
CA ASP A 143 1.31 11.08 5.55
C ASP A 143 2.29 12.17 5.08
N ALA A 144 3.29 11.80 4.28
CA ALA A 144 4.19 12.77 3.65
C ALA A 144 3.43 13.79 2.79
N THR A 145 2.44 13.31 2.02
CA THR A 145 1.56 14.19 1.24
C THR A 145 0.78 15.15 2.13
N GLN A 146 0.20 14.66 3.23
CA GLN A 146 -0.56 15.51 4.16
C GLN A 146 0.32 16.56 4.84
N ARG A 147 1.56 16.21 5.24
CA ARG A 147 2.51 17.17 5.80
C ARG A 147 2.84 18.32 4.82
N LEU A 148 3.06 17.98 3.54
CA LEU A 148 3.31 19.01 2.53
C LEU A 148 2.09 19.90 2.28
N ARG A 149 0.89 19.34 2.26
CA ARG A 149 -0.36 20.10 2.15
C ARG A 149 -0.59 21.02 3.34
N ALA A 150 -0.32 20.54 4.57
CA ALA A 150 -0.42 21.37 5.76
C ALA A 150 0.55 22.56 5.71
N LYS A 151 1.80 22.34 5.24
CA LYS A 151 2.76 23.42 4.99
C LYS A 151 2.24 24.43 3.96
N ALA A 152 1.74 23.94 2.82
CA ALA A 152 1.19 24.80 1.77
C ALA A 152 -0.05 25.59 2.24
N GLN A 153 -0.88 25.00 3.10
CA GLN A 153 -2.02 25.68 3.71
C GLN A 153 -1.57 26.78 4.68
N ALA A 154 -0.59 26.49 5.53
CA ALA A 154 -0.04 27.47 6.48
C ALA A 154 0.58 28.69 5.78
N GLU A 155 1.16 28.48 4.59
CA GLU A 155 1.71 29.52 3.72
C GLU A 155 0.64 30.22 2.86
N GLY A 156 -0.62 29.82 2.96
CA GLY A 156 -1.74 30.38 2.19
C GLY A 156 -1.82 29.92 0.73
N ASN A 157 -0.99 28.95 0.32
CA ASN A 157 -0.91 28.44 -1.04
C ASN A 157 -1.95 27.34 -1.34
N LEU A 158 -2.64 26.82 -0.32
CA LEU A 158 -3.62 25.76 -0.46
C LEU A 158 -4.80 25.97 0.50
N LYS A 159 -6.02 25.62 0.06
CA LYS A 159 -7.23 25.60 0.90
C LYS A 159 -7.86 24.23 0.82
N SER A 160 -8.32 23.71 1.96
CA SER A 160 -9.10 22.48 2.00
C SER A 160 -10.43 22.67 1.27
N GLY A 161 -10.84 21.68 0.50
CA GLY A 161 -12.05 21.72 -0.31
C GLY A 161 -12.58 20.33 -0.67
N LYS A 162 -13.52 20.27 -1.62
CA LYS A 162 -14.11 19.00 -2.06
C LYS A 162 -13.13 18.09 -2.82
N GLU A 163 -12.14 18.69 -3.49
CA GLU A 163 -11.17 17.98 -4.33
C GLU A 163 -9.91 17.59 -3.59
N GLN A 164 -9.62 18.26 -2.47
CA GLN A 164 -8.45 18.03 -1.64
C GLN A 164 -8.82 18.16 -0.16
N VAL A 165 -8.45 17.18 0.64
CA VAL A 165 -8.61 17.21 2.09
C VAL A 165 -7.24 17.35 2.73
N ILE A 166 -7.08 18.37 3.60
CA ILE A 166 -5.88 18.60 4.38
C ILE A 166 -6.16 18.17 5.79
N ARG A 167 -5.33 17.26 6.31
CA ARG A 167 -5.35 16.87 7.71
C ARG A 167 -4.31 17.69 8.46
N VAL A 168 -4.75 18.40 9.49
CA VAL A 168 -3.89 19.10 10.43
C VAL A 168 -3.93 18.26 11.70
N GLU A 169 -2.80 17.67 12.09
CA GLU A 169 -2.61 16.97 13.37
C GLU A 169 -2.28 17.97 14.47
#